data_be42138b8ac2ed27d11b3959673a3ca4
#
_entry.id   be42138b8ac2ed27d11b3959673a3ca4
#
_cell.length_a   1.000
_cell.length_b   1.000
_cell.length_c   1.000
_cell.angle_alpha   90.00
_cell.angle_beta   90.00
_cell.angle_gamma   90.00
#
_symmetry.space_group_name_H-M   'P 1'
#
loop_
_entity.id
_entity.type
_entity.pdbx_description
1 polymer ?
#
loop_
_entity_poly.entity_id
_entity_poly.type
_entity_poly.pdbx_seq_one_letter_code
_entity_poly.pdbx_strand_id
1 'polypeptide(L)'
;MGRVIMSGIVPLLKAPVTGVLASSLAVGSTVKLMEGGTAVEYLVVNQGIPENSSLYDASCDGTWLLRKDCHSERTWHTSNVNKYESSSINTWLNGEFFNTLGSAEQAAIKQVKIPYRKDGGSGGLNQSGANGLLCKIFLLGGYEVGFTTNDNSYFPVDGAKLSYFESGSGTSANNKRIANFNGSAGIWWLRSPYTNLTDQTWLVMPSGINSTGGTSTPFGIRPALILPSNALFDETTMLLKGVK
;
A
#
# COMPACT_ATOMS: atom_id res chain seq x y z
N MET A 1 55.14 -41.09 -14.02
CA MET A 1 53.94 -40.44 -14.61
C MET A 1 52.91 -40.27 -13.51
N GLY A 2 52.80 -39.06 -12.99
CA GLY A 2 51.85 -38.73 -11.93
C GLY A 2 50.47 -38.34 -12.53
N ARG A 3 49.43 -38.98 -12.06
CA ARG A 3 48.05 -38.72 -12.47
C ARG A 3 47.50 -37.56 -11.63
N VAL A 4 47.29 -36.41 -12.26
CA VAL A 4 46.57 -35.25 -11.63
C VAL A 4 45.09 -35.57 -11.62
N ILE A 5 44.54 -35.75 -10.42
CA ILE A 5 43.10 -35.88 -10.21
C ILE A 5 42.57 -34.45 -10.10
N MET A 6 41.91 -33.97 -11.13
CA MET A 6 41.11 -32.73 -11.05
C MET A 6 39.86 -33.02 -10.22
N SER A 7 39.80 -32.50 -9.00
CA SER A 7 38.56 -32.46 -8.24
C SER A 7 37.65 -31.39 -8.86
N GLY A 8 36.67 -31.82 -9.65
CA GLY A 8 35.63 -30.94 -10.16
C GLY A 8 34.82 -30.37 -9.00
N ILE A 9 34.81 -29.06 -8.84
CA ILE A 9 33.87 -28.36 -7.96
C ILE A 9 32.49 -28.54 -8.59
N VAL A 10 31.67 -29.44 -8.03
CA VAL A 10 30.25 -29.52 -8.40
C VAL A 10 29.58 -28.28 -7.79
N PRO A 11 28.99 -27.39 -8.61
CA PRO A 11 28.26 -26.27 -8.05
C PRO A 11 27.12 -26.83 -7.18
N LEU A 12 27.03 -26.39 -5.93
CA LEU A 12 25.90 -26.70 -5.07
C LEU A 12 24.67 -26.07 -5.71
N LEU A 13 23.86 -26.86 -6.40
CA LEU A 13 22.56 -26.43 -6.90
C LEU A 13 21.73 -25.99 -5.69
N LYS A 14 21.51 -24.69 -5.56
CA LYS A 14 20.61 -24.14 -4.55
C LYS A 14 19.23 -24.77 -4.78
N ALA A 15 18.69 -25.43 -3.76
CA ALA A 15 17.35 -26.03 -3.84
C ALA A 15 16.34 -24.97 -4.31
N PRO A 16 15.39 -25.30 -5.19
CA PRO A 16 14.38 -24.35 -5.64
C PRO A 16 13.60 -23.83 -4.44
N VAL A 17 13.45 -22.52 -4.36
CA VAL A 17 12.62 -21.87 -3.33
C VAL A 17 11.17 -22.23 -3.63
N THR A 18 10.56 -23.06 -2.79
CA THR A 18 9.13 -23.45 -2.87
C THR A 18 8.30 -22.53 -1.99
N GLY A 19 7.04 -22.33 -2.34
CA GLY A 19 6.11 -21.49 -1.59
C GLY A 19 4.87 -21.13 -2.41
N VAL A 20 3.97 -20.39 -1.77
CA VAL A 20 2.76 -19.87 -2.40
C VAL A 20 3.12 -18.60 -3.19
N LEU A 21 2.77 -18.56 -4.47
CA LEU A 21 2.97 -17.39 -5.30
C LEU A 21 2.02 -16.25 -4.88
N ALA A 22 2.53 -15.02 -4.86
CA ALA A 22 1.72 -13.84 -4.58
C ALA A 22 0.51 -13.73 -5.51
N SER A 23 0.67 -14.04 -6.80
CA SER A 23 -0.42 -14.03 -7.79
C SER A 23 -1.52 -15.07 -7.55
N SER A 24 -1.26 -16.10 -6.74
CA SER A 24 -2.27 -17.14 -6.41
C SER A 24 -3.05 -16.83 -5.12
N LEU A 25 -2.68 -15.78 -4.41
CA LEU A 25 -3.35 -15.39 -3.17
C LEU A 25 -4.74 -14.80 -3.46
N ALA A 26 -5.74 -15.27 -2.73
CA ALA A 26 -7.08 -14.73 -2.84
C ALA A 26 -7.15 -13.29 -2.28
N VAL A 27 -7.89 -12.41 -2.94
CA VAL A 27 -8.25 -11.10 -2.41
C VAL A 27 -9.02 -11.28 -1.11
N GLY A 28 -8.62 -10.56 -0.06
CA GLY A 28 -9.14 -10.71 1.30
C GLY A 28 -8.34 -11.68 2.19
N SER A 29 -7.39 -12.45 1.63
CA SER A 29 -6.50 -13.26 2.44
C SER A 29 -5.41 -12.39 3.13
N THR A 30 -4.78 -12.97 4.14
CA THR A 30 -3.75 -12.29 4.93
C THR A 30 -2.39 -12.97 4.72
N VAL A 31 -1.36 -12.17 4.54
CA VAL A 31 0.04 -12.57 4.49
C VAL A 31 0.83 -11.84 5.56
N LYS A 32 2.11 -12.18 5.75
CA LYS A 32 2.98 -11.54 6.73
C LYS A 32 4.23 -10.98 6.07
N LEU A 33 4.60 -9.77 6.51
CA LEU A 33 5.86 -9.11 6.18
C LEU A 33 6.64 -8.81 7.47
N MET A 34 7.96 -8.80 7.39
CA MET A 34 8.81 -8.43 8.52
C MET A 34 8.90 -6.91 8.64
N GLU A 35 8.46 -6.37 9.79
CA GLU A 35 8.61 -4.96 10.19
C GLU A 35 9.35 -4.90 11.52
N GLY A 36 10.50 -4.23 11.59
CA GLY A 36 11.27 -4.08 12.83
C GLY A 36 11.60 -5.41 13.52
N GLY A 37 11.78 -6.48 12.74
CA GLY A 37 12.04 -7.83 13.25
C GLY A 37 10.79 -8.61 13.68
N THR A 38 9.59 -8.07 13.51
CA THR A 38 8.31 -8.71 13.84
C THR A 38 7.51 -9.05 12.58
N ALA A 39 6.89 -10.22 12.54
CA ALA A 39 5.99 -10.62 11.46
C ALA A 39 4.62 -9.94 11.61
N VAL A 40 4.27 -9.06 10.67
CA VAL A 40 3.07 -8.22 10.69
C VAL A 40 2.12 -8.60 9.58
N GLU A 41 0.82 -8.62 9.86
CA GLU A 41 -0.22 -9.01 8.91
C GLU A 41 -0.52 -7.89 7.89
N TYR A 42 -0.58 -8.31 6.63
CA TYR A 42 -1.01 -7.52 5.49
C TYR A 42 -2.15 -8.22 4.76
N LEU A 43 -3.13 -7.44 4.36
CA LEU A 43 -4.31 -7.89 3.62
C LEU A 43 -4.04 -7.79 2.12
N VAL A 44 -4.35 -8.85 1.37
CA VAL A 44 -4.37 -8.81 -0.11
C VAL A 44 -5.60 -8.03 -0.55
N VAL A 45 -5.41 -6.83 -1.11
CA VAL A 45 -6.53 -5.94 -1.45
C VAL A 45 -6.82 -5.87 -2.95
N ASN A 46 -5.86 -6.32 -3.79
CA ASN A 46 -6.06 -6.42 -5.24
C ASN A 46 -5.04 -7.36 -5.88
N GLN A 47 -5.39 -7.94 -7.01
CA GLN A 47 -4.50 -8.68 -7.91
C GLN A 47 -4.47 -7.99 -9.27
N GLY A 48 -3.27 -7.81 -9.82
CA GLY A 48 -3.09 -7.12 -11.09
C GLY A 48 -3.30 -5.61 -11.01
N ILE A 49 -3.55 -5.00 -12.16
CA ILE A 49 -3.93 -3.59 -12.27
C ILE A 49 -5.39 -3.43 -11.83
N PRO A 50 -5.73 -2.44 -10.96
CA PRO A 50 -7.11 -2.21 -10.55
C PRO A 50 -8.05 -1.92 -11.74
N GLU A 51 -9.35 -2.06 -11.52
CA GLU A 51 -10.39 -1.62 -12.47
C GLU A 51 -10.09 -0.19 -12.95
N ASN A 52 -10.42 0.13 -14.20
CA ASN A 52 -10.00 1.39 -14.83
C ASN A 52 -8.48 1.53 -14.96
N SER A 53 -7.88 0.57 -15.67
CA SER A 53 -6.44 0.46 -15.91
C SER A 53 -5.78 1.73 -16.50
N SER A 54 -6.54 2.63 -17.12
CA SER A 54 -6.02 3.89 -17.66
C SER A 54 -5.48 4.85 -16.59
N LEU A 55 -5.90 4.69 -15.34
CA LEU A 55 -5.38 5.48 -14.22
C LEU A 55 -4.03 5.01 -13.71
N TYR A 56 -3.66 3.76 -13.97
CA TYR A 56 -2.46 3.15 -13.40
C TYR A 56 -1.37 2.94 -14.44
N ASP A 57 -0.13 3.20 -14.04
CA ASP A 57 1.04 2.78 -14.79
C ASP A 57 1.20 1.27 -14.74
N ALA A 58 1.80 0.66 -15.77
CA ALA A 58 2.06 -0.79 -15.81
C ALA A 58 2.92 -1.28 -14.62
N SER A 59 3.68 -0.40 -13.97
CA SER A 59 4.40 -0.73 -12.74
C SER A 59 3.48 -1.16 -11.61
N CYS A 60 2.20 -0.78 -11.62
CA CYS A 60 1.20 -1.14 -10.60
C CYS A 60 0.64 -2.56 -10.77
N ASP A 61 1.01 -3.28 -11.85
CA ASP A 61 0.64 -4.69 -12.00
C ASP A 61 1.37 -5.56 -10.97
N GLY A 62 0.59 -6.28 -10.14
CA GLY A 62 1.11 -7.14 -9.08
C GLY A 62 0.10 -7.41 -7.98
N THR A 63 0.57 -7.95 -6.87
CA THR A 63 -0.25 -8.21 -5.69
C THR A 63 -0.20 -7.02 -4.74
N TRP A 64 -1.35 -6.36 -4.56
CA TRP A 64 -1.50 -5.19 -3.69
C TRP A 64 -1.73 -5.63 -2.26
N LEU A 65 -0.89 -5.15 -1.38
CA LEU A 65 -0.96 -5.41 0.05
C LEU A 65 -1.24 -4.11 0.81
N LEU A 66 -2.14 -4.21 1.80
CA LEU A 66 -2.43 -3.16 2.76
C LEU A 66 -2.16 -3.67 4.17
N ARG A 67 -1.38 -2.97 4.97
CA ARG A 67 -1.20 -3.33 6.38
C ARG A 67 -2.57 -3.49 7.03
N LYS A 68 -2.81 -4.60 7.73
CA LYS A 68 -4.14 -4.96 8.25
C LYS A 68 -4.63 -3.93 9.27
N ASP A 69 -3.79 -3.58 10.22
CA ASP A 69 -4.05 -2.60 11.27
C ASP A 69 -3.15 -1.36 11.11
N CYS A 70 -3.45 -0.28 11.81
CA CYS A 70 -2.62 0.93 11.80
C CYS A 70 -1.23 0.64 12.39
N HIS A 71 -0.18 1.21 11.78
CA HIS A 71 1.19 1.09 12.27
C HIS A 71 1.44 1.99 13.49
N SER A 72 1.12 3.27 13.35
CA SER A 72 1.32 4.33 14.34
C SER A 72 0.42 5.51 14.00
N GLU A 73 0.33 6.49 14.87
CA GLU A 73 -0.28 7.78 14.57
C GLU A 73 0.80 8.78 14.18
N ARG A 74 0.57 9.51 13.09
CA ARG A 74 1.46 10.58 12.59
C ARG A 74 0.65 11.69 11.96
N THR A 75 1.21 12.91 11.97
CA THR A 75 0.72 14.00 11.15
C THR A 75 0.90 13.64 9.68
N TRP A 76 -0.08 13.99 8.86
CA TRP A 76 0.02 13.76 7.41
C TRP A 76 1.09 14.66 6.78
N HIS A 77 1.15 15.93 7.23
CA HIS A 77 2.21 16.86 6.88
C HIS A 77 2.53 17.78 8.07
N THR A 78 3.80 18.11 8.26
CA THR A 78 4.22 19.08 9.28
C THR A 78 3.89 20.52 8.93
N SER A 79 3.75 20.83 7.63
CA SER A 79 3.18 22.08 7.15
C SER A 79 1.69 21.90 6.88
N ASN A 80 0.92 22.97 7.01
CA ASN A 80 -0.53 22.93 6.85
C ASN A 80 -0.95 22.95 5.36
N VAL A 81 -0.44 21.94 4.60
CA VAL A 81 -0.72 21.76 3.16
C VAL A 81 -0.98 20.29 2.86
N ASN A 82 -1.88 20.01 1.92
CA ASN A 82 -2.31 18.66 1.57
C ASN A 82 -1.73 18.14 0.24
N LYS A 83 -0.48 18.48 -0.06
CA LYS A 83 0.28 18.00 -1.22
C LYS A 83 0.95 16.67 -0.87
N TYR A 84 0.41 15.56 -1.37
CA TYR A 84 0.89 14.22 -1.01
C TYR A 84 2.33 13.98 -1.44
N GLU A 85 2.72 14.40 -2.63
CA GLU A 85 4.05 14.20 -3.21
C GLU A 85 5.18 14.78 -2.37
N SER A 86 4.92 15.86 -1.62
CA SER A 86 5.89 16.53 -0.73
C SER A 86 5.57 16.35 0.75
N SER A 87 4.57 15.53 1.09
CA SER A 87 4.13 15.37 2.48
C SER A 87 5.16 14.65 3.35
N SER A 88 5.16 15.00 4.64
CA SER A 88 6.02 14.34 5.64
C SER A 88 5.72 12.85 5.74
N ILE A 89 4.43 12.46 5.58
CA ILE A 89 4.02 11.05 5.63
C ILE A 89 4.56 10.25 4.43
N ASN A 90 4.52 10.80 3.21
CA ASN A 90 5.08 10.15 2.02
C ASN A 90 6.61 9.99 2.14
N THR A 91 7.28 11.02 2.62
CA THR A 91 8.73 10.97 2.88
C THR A 91 9.06 9.88 3.91
N TRP A 92 8.32 9.83 5.02
CA TRP A 92 8.51 8.83 6.05
C TRP A 92 8.23 7.40 5.55
N LEU A 93 7.16 7.19 4.80
CA LEU A 93 6.81 5.89 4.23
C LEU A 93 7.92 5.33 3.34
N ASN A 94 8.52 6.17 2.49
CA ASN A 94 9.56 5.77 1.53
C ASN A 94 11.00 5.89 2.07
N GLY A 95 11.17 6.34 3.30
CA GLY A 95 12.43 6.46 4.03
C GLY A 95 12.45 5.59 5.27
N GLU A 96 12.13 6.18 6.43
CA GLU A 96 12.24 5.51 7.72
C GLU A 96 11.41 4.22 7.79
N PHE A 97 10.12 4.25 7.39
CA PHE A 97 9.28 3.06 7.44
C PHE A 97 9.81 1.96 6.50
N PHE A 98 10.14 2.29 5.25
CA PHE A 98 10.71 1.32 4.31
C PHE A 98 11.98 0.64 4.88
N ASN A 99 12.80 1.37 5.61
CA ASN A 99 14.03 0.85 6.23
C ASN A 99 13.76 -0.07 7.44
N THR A 100 12.54 -0.07 8.01
CA THR A 100 12.16 -1.03 9.06
C THR A 100 11.78 -2.39 8.50
N LEU A 101 11.48 -2.48 7.21
CA LEU A 101 11.11 -3.74 6.57
C LEU A 101 12.30 -4.68 6.46
N GLY A 102 12.04 -5.99 6.48
CA GLY A 102 13.07 -7.00 6.29
C GLY A 102 13.75 -6.88 4.92
N SER A 103 14.94 -7.44 4.78
CA SER A 103 15.71 -7.37 3.52
C SER A 103 14.99 -8.07 2.35
N ALA A 104 14.23 -9.13 2.61
CA ALA A 104 13.43 -9.81 1.60
C ALA A 104 12.30 -8.91 1.10
N GLU A 105 11.63 -8.19 2.01
CA GLU A 105 10.58 -7.22 1.70
C GLU A 105 11.14 -6.05 0.91
N GLN A 106 12.22 -5.44 1.37
CA GLN A 106 12.86 -4.30 0.68
C GLN A 106 13.28 -4.65 -0.75
N ALA A 107 13.76 -5.88 -0.97
CA ALA A 107 14.16 -6.38 -2.28
C ALA A 107 12.96 -6.72 -3.19
N ALA A 108 11.84 -7.19 -2.61
CA ALA A 108 10.66 -7.64 -3.35
C ALA A 108 9.71 -6.51 -3.71
N ILE A 109 9.58 -5.46 -2.87
CA ILE A 109 8.62 -4.37 -3.08
C ILE A 109 8.92 -3.62 -4.36
N LYS A 110 7.91 -3.54 -5.23
CA LYS A 110 8.01 -2.82 -6.51
C LYS A 110 8.08 -1.32 -6.30
N GLN A 111 8.87 -0.66 -7.13
CA GLN A 111 8.75 0.77 -7.33
C GLN A 111 7.66 1.02 -8.38
N VAL A 112 6.66 1.79 -8.02
CA VAL A 112 5.42 1.98 -8.79
C VAL A 112 5.09 3.44 -9.01
N LYS A 113 4.28 3.75 -10.02
CA LYS A 113 3.71 5.07 -10.27
C LYS A 113 2.22 5.04 -9.98
N ILE A 114 1.83 5.46 -8.77
CA ILE A 114 0.42 5.49 -8.36
C ILE A 114 -0.29 6.76 -8.83
N PRO A 115 -1.60 6.72 -9.13
CA PRO A 115 -2.37 7.92 -9.38
C PRO A 115 -2.45 8.77 -8.10
N TYR A 116 -2.42 10.09 -8.24
CA TYR A 116 -2.49 11.03 -7.12
C TYR A 116 -2.99 12.41 -7.59
N ARG A 117 -3.31 13.28 -6.65
CA ARG A 117 -3.62 14.68 -6.95
C ARG A 117 -2.39 15.55 -6.68
N LYS A 118 -1.72 15.94 -7.76
CA LYS A 118 -0.57 16.85 -7.74
C LYS A 118 -0.99 18.23 -7.25
N ASP A 119 -0.13 18.88 -6.48
CA ASP A 119 -0.34 20.20 -5.88
C ASP A 119 -1.49 20.27 -4.85
N GLY A 120 -2.02 19.12 -4.42
CA GLY A 120 -2.99 19.03 -3.33
C GLY A 120 -4.43 19.35 -3.72
N GLY A 121 -5.21 19.91 -2.79
CA GLY A 121 -6.64 20.11 -2.94
C GLY A 121 -7.02 21.23 -3.89
N SER A 122 -7.10 22.45 -3.40
CA SER A 122 -7.52 23.60 -4.21
C SER A 122 -6.47 23.94 -5.28
N GLY A 123 -6.89 23.93 -6.54
CA GLY A 123 -6.01 24.18 -7.69
C GLY A 123 -5.16 22.99 -8.16
N GLY A 124 -5.13 21.88 -7.41
CA GLY A 124 -4.39 20.69 -7.81
C GLY A 124 -5.04 19.94 -8.97
N LEU A 125 -4.24 19.09 -9.64
CA LEU A 125 -4.67 18.30 -10.80
C LEU A 125 -4.42 16.80 -10.57
N ASN A 126 -5.38 15.97 -10.96
CA ASN A 126 -5.19 14.52 -10.92
C ASN A 126 -4.11 14.11 -11.93
N GLN A 127 -3.15 13.32 -11.48
CA GLN A 127 -2.08 12.71 -12.27
C GLN A 127 -2.24 11.20 -12.26
N SER A 128 -1.97 10.55 -13.38
CA SER A 128 -2.21 9.13 -13.57
C SER A 128 -1.26 8.52 -14.61
N GLY A 129 -1.24 7.21 -14.72
CA GLY A 129 -0.43 6.46 -15.66
C GLY A 129 1.05 6.87 -15.55
N ALA A 130 1.69 7.20 -16.66
CA ALA A 130 3.09 7.59 -16.72
C ALA A 130 3.45 8.83 -15.87
N ASN A 131 2.47 9.69 -15.56
CA ASN A 131 2.61 10.87 -14.72
C ASN A 131 2.30 10.60 -13.23
N GLY A 132 2.02 9.35 -12.87
CA GLY A 132 1.78 8.95 -11.49
C GLY A 132 2.96 9.23 -10.56
N LEU A 133 2.69 9.30 -9.25
CA LEU A 133 3.71 9.50 -8.23
C LEU A 133 4.58 8.24 -8.07
N LEU A 134 5.87 8.40 -8.25
CA LEU A 134 6.85 7.33 -8.08
C LEU A 134 7.10 7.07 -6.58
N CYS A 135 6.79 5.85 -6.12
CA CYS A 135 6.98 5.45 -4.74
C CYS A 135 7.10 3.92 -4.61
N LYS A 136 7.46 3.44 -3.43
CA LYS A 136 7.44 2.01 -3.07
C LYS A 136 6.32 1.72 -2.06
N ILE A 137 6.16 2.59 -1.08
CA ILE A 137 5.15 2.51 -0.02
C ILE A 137 4.26 3.74 -0.14
N PHE A 138 2.95 3.56 -0.01
CA PHE A 138 1.99 4.63 -0.18
C PHE A 138 0.77 4.46 0.74
N LEU A 139 -0.04 5.52 0.87
CA LEU A 139 -1.38 5.43 1.42
C LEU A 139 -2.37 5.16 0.29
N LEU A 140 -3.45 4.45 0.57
CA LEU A 140 -4.53 4.28 -0.40
C LEU A 140 -5.31 5.59 -0.60
N GLY A 141 -5.81 5.79 -1.81
CA GLY A 141 -6.73 6.88 -2.14
C GLY A 141 -8.19 6.56 -1.76
N GLY A 142 -9.03 7.59 -1.73
CA GLY A 142 -10.44 7.44 -1.38
C GLY A 142 -11.19 6.51 -2.33
N TYR A 143 -10.96 6.62 -3.63
CA TYR A 143 -11.54 5.71 -4.61
C TYR A 143 -11.03 4.28 -4.47
N GLU A 144 -9.77 4.08 -4.12
CA GLU A 144 -9.18 2.75 -3.94
C GLU A 144 -9.84 1.98 -2.80
N VAL A 145 -10.30 2.69 -1.76
CA VAL A 145 -11.06 2.08 -0.65
C VAL A 145 -12.58 2.11 -0.85
N GLY A 146 -13.03 2.43 -2.07
CA GLY A 146 -14.43 2.35 -2.47
C GLY A 146 -15.28 3.58 -2.18
N PHE A 147 -14.71 4.70 -1.72
CA PHE A 147 -15.43 5.98 -1.69
C PHE A 147 -15.54 6.55 -3.11
N THR A 148 -16.54 7.37 -3.33
CA THR A 148 -16.86 7.98 -4.64
C THR A 148 -17.31 9.42 -4.46
N THR A 149 -17.47 10.15 -5.56
CA THR A 149 -18.07 11.49 -5.55
C THR A 149 -19.53 11.49 -5.05
N ASN A 150 -20.21 10.33 -5.03
CA ASN A 150 -21.52 10.20 -4.41
C ASN A 150 -21.47 10.24 -2.88
N ASP A 151 -20.34 9.81 -2.29
CA ASP A 151 -20.11 9.92 -0.85
C ASP A 151 -19.75 11.36 -0.47
N ASN A 152 -18.96 12.03 -1.31
CA ASN A 152 -18.67 13.46 -1.19
C ASN A 152 -18.07 14.00 -2.52
N SER A 153 -18.60 15.11 -3.03
CA SER A 153 -18.15 15.73 -4.29
C SER A 153 -16.70 16.25 -4.28
N TYR A 154 -16.08 16.35 -3.10
CA TYR A 154 -14.70 16.82 -2.95
C TYR A 154 -13.65 15.68 -2.88
N PHE A 155 -14.04 14.44 -3.18
CA PHE A 155 -13.06 13.39 -3.43
C PHE A 155 -12.37 13.60 -4.78
N PRO A 156 -11.03 13.61 -4.85
CA PRO A 156 -10.33 13.59 -6.11
C PRO A 156 -10.45 12.21 -6.77
N VAL A 157 -10.50 12.16 -8.09
CA VAL A 157 -10.38 10.89 -8.83
C VAL A 157 -8.88 10.56 -8.93
N ASP A 158 -8.31 10.06 -7.83
CA ASP A 158 -6.90 9.73 -7.68
C ASP A 158 -6.65 8.22 -7.53
N GLY A 159 -7.55 7.41 -8.07
CA GLY A 159 -7.47 5.96 -8.10
C GLY A 159 -8.78 5.32 -8.54
N ALA A 160 -8.81 4.00 -8.59
CA ALA A 160 -9.99 3.19 -8.84
C ALA A 160 -10.14 2.13 -7.73
N LYS A 161 -11.35 1.68 -7.49
CA LYS A 161 -11.67 0.74 -6.41
C LYS A 161 -10.84 -0.55 -6.52
N LEU A 162 -10.16 -0.90 -5.44
CA LEU A 162 -9.48 -2.18 -5.31
C LEU A 162 -10.48 -3.30 -5.04
N SER A 163 -10.20 -4.49 -5.54
CA SER A 163 -11.13 -5.63 -5.54
C SER A 163 -11.63 -6.06 -4.16
N TYR A 164 -10.86 -5.81 -3.11
CA TYR A 164 -11.27 -6.09 -1.72
C TYR A 164 -12.40 -5.20 -1.24
N PHE A 165 -12.44 -3.94 -1.66
CA PHE A 165 -13.37 -2.96 -1.14
C PHE A 165 -14.70 -2.95 -1.92
N GLU A 166 -15.75 -2.53 -1.25
CA GLU A 166 -17.08 -2.29 -1.84
C GLU A 166 -17.31 -0.79 -1.99
N SER A 167 -18.10 -0.43 -3.00
CA SER A 167 -18.41 0.98 -3.28
C SER A 167 -19.44 1.53 -2.29
N GLY A 168 -19.31 2.84 -1.99
CA GLY A 168 -20.27 3.60 -1.20
C GLY A 168 -20.12 3.43 0.31
N SER A 169 -21.13 3.80 1.07
CA SER A 169 -21.13 3.95 2.53
C SER A 169 -22.07 2.98 3.25
N GLY A 170 -22.46 1.87 2.60
CA GLY A 170 -23.24 0.80 3.24
C GLY A 170 -22.46 0.05 4.33
N THR A 171 -23.14 -0.64 5.24
CA THR A 171 -22.53 -1.36 6.37
C THR A 171 -21.44 -2.33 5.91
N SER A 172 -21.68 -3.12 4.85
CA SER A 172 -20.67 -4.05 4.32
C SER A 172 -19.41 -3.32 3.84
N ALA A 173 -19.58 -2.25 3.04
CA ALA A 173 -18.49 -1.44 2.55
C ALA A 173 -17.70 -0.78 3.70
N ASN A 174 -18.39 -0.24 4.70
CA ASN A 174 -17.78 0.38 5.86
C ASN A 174 -16.94 -0.62 6.66
N ASN A 175 -17.48 -1.82 6.92
CA ASN A 175 -16.77 -2.85 7.67
C ASN A 175 -15.43 -3.24 7.03
N LYS A 176 -15.32 -3.22 5.70
CA LYS A 176 -14.06 -3.52 4.99
C LYS A 176 -12.99 -2.45 5.17
N ARG A 177 -13.37 -1.23 5.56
CA ARG A 177 -12.43 -0.11 5.78
C ARG A 177 -11.94 -0.02 7.22
N ILE A 178 -12.64 -0.64 8.18
CA ILE A 178 -12.27 -0.58 9.59
C ILE A 178 -10.86 -1.17 9.77
N ALA A 179 -10.05 -0.47 10.53
CA ALA A 179 -8.72 -0.91 10.96
C ALA A 179 -8.52 -0.61 12.43
N ASN A 180 -7.78 -1.47 13.13
CA ASN A 180 -7.51 -1.25 14.54
C ASN A 180 -6.22 -0.42 14.74
N PHE A 181 -6.20 0.27 15.86
CA PHE A 181 -5.02 0.85 16.45
C PHE A 181 -5.05 0.55 17.95
N ASN A 182 -4.02 -0.08 18.49
CA ASN A 182 -3.95 -0.51 19.90
C ASN A 182 -5.17 -1.34 20.34
N GLY A 183 -5.65 -2.24 19.47
CA GLY A 183 -6.73 -3.19 19.79
C GLY A 183 -8.15 -2.64 19.62
N SER A 184 -8.33 -1.38 19.24
CA SER A 184 -9.63 -0.76 18.98
C SER A 184 -9.69 -0.15 17.58
N ALA A 185 -10.89 -0.02 17.01
CA ALA A 185 -11.06 0.64 15.72
C ALA A 185 -10.52 2.08 15.77
N GLY A 186 -9.60 2.39 14.86
CA GLY A 186 -8.89 3.66 14.80
C GLY A 186 -9.27 4.49 13.57
N ILE A 187 -8.94 5.79 13.65
CA ILE A 187 -8.97 6.69 12.49
C ILE A 187 -7.67 6.48 11.70
N TRP A 188 -7.74 6.47 10.35
CA TRP A 188 -6.53 6.36 9.55
C TRP A 188 -6.59 7.21 8.27
N TRP A 189 -5.41 7.70 7.87
CA TRP A 189 -5.22 8.59 6.74
C TRP A 189 -5.37 7.91 5.39
N LEU A 190 -5.97 8.64 4.44
CA LEU A 190 -5.88 8.39 3.00
C LEU A 190 -4.86 9.35 2.37
N ARG A 191 -4.41 9.06 1.12
CA ARG A 191 -3.55 10.01 0.39
C ARG A 191 -4.34 11.15 -0.27
N SER A 192 -5.64 10.96 -0.46
CA SER A 192 -6.52 11.89 -1.19
C SER A 192 -6.67 13.21 -0.42
N PRO A 193 -6.28 14.35 -0.99
CA PRO A 193 -6.56 15.65 -0.40
C PRO A 193 -8.05 16.00 -0.55
N TYR A 194 -8.57 16.81 0.35
CA TYR A 194 -9.89 17.43 0.18
C TYR A 194 -9.79 18.51 -0.91
N THR A 195 -10.51 18.35 -2.03
CA THR A 195 -10.23 19.15 -3.25
C THR A 195 -10.59 20.61 -3.15
N ASN A 196 -11.37 21.04 -2.16
CA ASN A 196 -11.77 22.45 -1.99
C ASN A 196 -10.92 23.21 -0.95
N LEU A 197 -10.02 22.53 -0.23
CA LEU A 197 -9.15 23.12 0.78
C LEU A 197 -7.69 22.73 0.52
N THR A 198 -6.76 23.46 1.12
CA THR A 198 -5.32 23.24 0.96
C THR A 198 -4.66 22.56 2.16
N ASP A 199 -5.40 22.37 3.24
CA ASP A 199 -4.91 21.97 4.56
C ASP A 199 -5.63 20.73 5.14
N GLN A 200 -6.60 20.15 4.43
CA GLN A 200 -7.34 18.97 4.85
C GLN A 200 -7.15 17.80 3.89
N THR A 201 -7.13 16.60 4.48
CA THR A 201 -6.99 15.33 3.77
C THR A 201 -8.08 14.37 4.24
N TRP A 202 -8.51 13.49 3.33
CA TRP A 202 -9.49 12.46 3.64
C TRP A 202 -8.91 11.40 4.57
N LEU A 203 -9.77 10.86 5.41
CA LEU A 203 -9.48 9.78 6.34
C LEU A 203 -10.67 8.84 6.47
N VAL A 204 -10.43 7.67 7.05
CA VAL A 204 -11.45 6.69 7.42
C VAL A 204 -11.66 6.75 8.93
N MET A 205 -12.91 6.86 9.35
CA MET A 205 -13.33 6.86 10.75
C MET A 205 -13.36 5.43 11.33
N PRO A 206 -13.42 5.25 12.65
CA PRO A 206 -13.55 3.93 13.28
C PRO A 206 -14.77 3.13 12.82
N SER A 207 -15.82 3.81 12.35
CA SER A 207 -17.02 3.20 11.76
C SER A 207 -16.87 2.81 10.28
N GLY A 208 -15.73 3.07 9.65
CA GLY A 208 -15.47 2.83 8.24
C GLY A 208 -16.02 3.89 7.28
N ILE A 209 -16.66 4.95 7.79
CA ILE A 209 -17.12 6.09 6.97
C ILE A 209 -15.98 7.05 6.68
N ASN A 210 -16.16 7.90 5.68
CA ASN A 210 -15.22 8.97 5.36
C ASN A 210 -15.37 10.17 6.31
N SER A 211 -14.27 10.88 6.52
CA SER A 211 -14.22 12.21 7.12
C SER A 211 -12.96 12.93 6.63
N THR A 212 -12.75 14.15 7.08
CA THR A 212 -11.53 14.92 6.81
C THR A 212 -10.83 15.32 8.09
N GLY A 213 -9.52 15.52 8.00
CA GLY A 213 -8.71 16.03 9.10
C GLY A 213 -7.69 17.03 8.62
N GLY A 214 -7.33 17.98 9.48
CA GLY A 214 -6.22 18.90 9.23
C GLY A 214 -4.91 18.12 9.16
N THR A 215 -4.08 18.41 8.17
CA THR A 215 -2.85 17.66 7.86
C THR A 215 -1.85 17.62 9.02
N SER A 216 -1.92 18.56 9.96
CA SER A 216 -1.07 18.63 11.15
C SER A 216 -1.59 17.79 12.34
N THR A 217 -2.78 17.18 12.24
CA THR A 217 -3.32 16.31 13.29
C THR A 217 -2.74 14.90 13.13
N PRO A 218 -2.32 14.21 14.21
CA PRO A 218 -1.87 12.83 14.11
C PRO A 218 -3.06 11.87 14.05
N PHE A 219 -3.07 10.98 13.03
CA PHE A 219 -3.98 9.85 12.92
C PHE A 219 -3.23 8.61 12.43
N GLY A 220 -3.88 7.47 12.47
CA GLY A 220 -3.33 6.17 12.11
C GLY A 220 -2.84 6.09 10.67
N ILE A 221 -1.79 5.33 10.45
CA ILE A 221 -1.20 5.07 9.14
C ILE A 221 -1.35 3.60 8.80
N ARG A 222 -1.90 3.32 7.62
CA ARG A 222 -1.96 1.98 7.01
C ARG A 222 -1.13 1.97 5.72
N PRO A 223 0.15 1.56 5.78
CA PRO A 223 0.98 1.46 4.59
C PRO A 223 0.43 0.45 3.59
N ALA A 224 0.46 0.81 2.31
CA ALA A 224 0.18 -0.07 1.19
C ALA A 224 1.43 -0.21 0.30
N LEU A 225 1.54 -1.35 -0.38
CA LEU A 225 2.66 -1.67 -1.27
C LEU A 225 2.25 -2.70 -2.32
N ILE A 226 3.07 -2.88 -3.34
CA ILE A 226 2.82 -3.86 -4.40
C ILE A 226 4.01 -4.81 -4.50
N LEU A 227 3.72 -6.11 -4.50
CA LEU A 227 4.71 -7.15 -4.79
C LEU A 227 4.57 -7.66 -6.22
N PRO A 228 5.64 -8.15 -6.84
CA PRO A 228 5.55 -8.81 -8.13
C PRO A 228 4.77 -10.13 -8.01
N SER A 229 4.12 -10.55 -9.10
CA SER A 229 3.30 -11.77 -9.17
C SER A 229 4.05 -13.05 -8.78
N ASN A 230 5.38 -13.07 -8.95
CA ASN A 230 6.27 -14.18 -8.63
C ASN A 230 6.94 -14.06 -7.24
N ALA A 231 6.52 -13.13 -6.38
CA ALA A 231 6.91 -13.14 -4.98
C ALA A 231 6.38 -14.43 -4.31
N LEU A 232 7.17 -14.98 -3.39
CA LEU A 232 6.89 -16.26 -2.72
C LEU A 232 6.67 -16.05 -1.23
N PHE A 233 5.63 -16.70 -0.74
CA PHE A 233 5.32 -16.79 0.68
C PHE A 233 5.53 -18.22 1.20
N ASP A 234 5.90 -18.36 2.44
CA ASP A 234 5.98 -19.64 3.11
C ASP A 234 4.58 -20.25 3.25
N GLU A 235 4.44 -21.54 2.92
CA GLU A 235 3.13 -22.22 2.87
C GLU A 235 2.45 -22.34 4.24
N THR A 236 3.21 -22.34 5.33
CA THR A 236 2.70 -22.53 6.69
C THR A 236 2.52 -21.20 7.43
N THR A 237 3.52 -20.34 7.36
CA THR A 237 3.55 -19.10 8.13
C THR A 237 2.98 -17.92 7.38
N MET A 238 2.82 -18.02 6.04
CA MET A 238 2.47 -16.95 5.11
C MET A 238 3.42 -15.74 5.18
N LEU A 239 4.67 -15.96 5.61
CA LEU A 239 5.71 -14.96 5.63
C LEU A 239 6.38 -14.84 4.25
N LEU A 240 6.69 -13.63 3.82
CA LEU A 240 7.41 -13.39 2.56
C LEU A 240 8.80 -14.03 2.62
N LYS A 241 9.16 -14.80 1.60
CA LYS A 241 10.47 -15.46 1.43
C LYS A 241 11.37 -14.72 0.43
N GLY A 242 10.79 -13.95 -0.45
CA GLY A 242 11.49 -13.24 -1.54
C GLY A 242 10.78 -13.38 -2.89
N VAL A 243 11.53 -13.25 -3.96
CA VAL A 243 11.04 -13.32 -5.35
C VAL A 243 11.68 -14.53 -6.04
N LYS A 244 10.88 -15.27 -6.82
CA LYS A 244 11.32 -16.44 -7.60
C LYS A 244 12.07 -16.02 -8.86
#